data_35d4a9dee7ddae89ba564ae932250a8f
#
_entry.id   35d4a9dee7ddae89ba564ae932250a8f
#
_cell.length_a   1.000
_cell.length_b   1.000
_cell.length_c   1.000
_cell.angle_alpha   90.00
_cell.angle_beta   90.00
_cell.angle_gamma   90.00
#
_symmetry.space_group_name_H-M   'P 1'
#
loop_
_entity.id
_entity.type
_entity.pdbx_description
1 polymer ?
#
loop_
_entity_poly.entity_id
_entity_poly.type
_entity_poly.pdbx_seq_one_letter_code
_entity_poly.pdbx_strand_id
1 'polypeptide(L)'
;MLELRSVTAGYDRRAPVVRGMGLTIEAGGSVGLLGPSGCGKSTLARVAALLHRPYAGEVVLDGVPVAGWRHHAPRAQRTAIGVVFQQPRLSADPRLRIADIIAEPLRATGRGADARSRTEELAQAVGLGGDLLGRRPHEVSDGQLQRACVARALVLRPRLLICDEMTAMLDASTTAALVGVVEEYRARSGAALLAVGHDRVLLERWCERTVAWPDLTAPSPR
;
A
#
# COMPACT_ATOMS: atom_id res chain seq x y z
N MET A 1 1.55 -15.44 0.65
CA MET A 1 0.69 -14.26 0.91
C MET A 1 0.13 -13.68 -0.39
N LEU A 2 0.94 -13.11 -1.26
CA LEU A 2 0.54 -12.56 -2.57
C LEU A 2 1.31 -13.25 -3.69
N GLU A 3 0.61 -13.64 -4.77
CA GLU A 3 1.22 -14.10 -6.01
C GLU A 3 0.60 -13.37 -7.20
N LEU A 4 1.44 -12.79 -8.02
CA LEU A 4 1.10 -12.26 -9.34
C LEU A 4 1.64 -13.24 -10.37
N ARG A 5 0.77 -13.82 -11.20
CA ARG A 5 1.13 -14.84 -12.18
C ARG A 5 0.90 -14.32 -13.59
N SER A 6 1.98 -14.06 -14.33
CA SER A 6 1.96 -13.59 -15.73
C SER A 6 1.02 -12.40 -15.96
N VAL A 7 1.03 -11.41 -15.04
CA VAL A 7 0.13 -10.27 -15.06
C VAL A 7 0.45 -9.34 -16.22
N THR A 8 -0.57 -9.03 -17.03
CA THR A 8 -0.52 -8.00 -18.06
C THR A 8 -1.58 -6.93 -17.76
N ALA A 9 -1.16 -5.67 -17.65
CA ALA A 9 -2.04 -4.58 -17.23
C ALA A 9 -1.61 -3.22 -17.82
N GLY A 10 -2.51 -2.28 -17.80
CA GLY A 10 -2.28 -0.91 -18.28
C GLY A 10 -3.59 -0.15 -18.39
N TYR A 11 -3.54 1.03 -18.99
CA TYR A 11 -4.70 1.89 -19.21
C TYR A 11 -5.23 1.81 -20.65
N ASP A 12 -4.41 1.30 -21.57
CA ASP A 12 -4.78 0.94 -22.93
C ASP A 12 -4.39 -0.53 -23.18
N ARG A 13 -5.37 -1.34 -23.63
CA ARG A 13 -5.16 -2.76 -23.96
C ARG A 13 -4.17 -2.96 -25.11
N ARG A 14 -4.09 -1.99 -26.02
CA ARG A 14 -3.16 -2.03 -27.18
C ARG A 14 -1.74 -1.69 -26.78
N ALA A 15 -1.55 -0.98 -25.64
CA ALA A 15 -0.27 -0.54 -25.12
C ALA A 15 -0.15 -0.83 -23.60
N PRO A 16 -0.14 -2.12 -23.17
CA PRO A 16 0.01 -2.45 -21.77
C PRO A 16 1.40 -2.07 -21.27
N VAL A 17 1.44 -1.45 -20.07
CA VAL A 17 2.71 -1.04 -19.42
C VAL A 17 3.32 -2.15 -18.57
N VAL A 18 2.49 -3.09 -18.10
CA VAL A 18 2.88 -4.32 -17.40
C VAL A 18 2.63 -5.48 -18.35
N ARG A 19 3.64 -6.33 -18.62
CA ARG A 19 3.54 -7.41 -19.61
C ARG A 19 4.07 -8.72 -19.05
N GLY A 20 3.18 -9.67 -18.77
CA GLY A 20 3.55 -11.02 -18.32
C GLY A 20 4.34 -11.07 -17.02
N MET A 21 4.18 -10.06 -16.15
CA MET A 21 4.96 -9.91 -14.92
C MET A 21 4.52 -10.89 -13.84
N GLY A 22 5.49 -11.47 -13.14
CA GLY A 22 5.28 -12.33 -11.97
C GLY A 22 5.96 -11.77 -10.73
N LEU A 23 5.32 -11.91 -9.58
CA LEU A 23 5.87 -11.52 -8.29
C LEU A 23 5.25 -12.37 -7.19
N THR A 24 6.08 -12.89 -6.29
CA THR A 24 5.61 -13.62 -5.11
C THR A 24 6.11 -12.93 -3.85
N ILE A 25 5.22 -12.75 -2.87
CA ILE A 25 5.53 -12.25 -1.53
C ILE A 25 4.98 -13.28 -0.54
N GLU A 26 5.87 -13.88 0.23
CA GLU A 26 5.49 -14.84 1.27
C GLU A 26 4.80 -14.15 2.45
N ALA A 27 4.14 -14.93 3.30
CA ALA A 27 3.58 -14.39 4.55
C ALA A 27 4.72 -13.83 5.42
N GLY A 28 4.55 -12.62 5.91
CA GLY A 28 5.56 -11.90 6.70
C GLY A 28 6.74 -11.37 5.91
N GLY A 29 6.94 -11.80 4.65
CA GLY A 29 8.07 -11.37 3.82
C GLY A 29 7.94 -9.93 3.31
N SER A 30 9.07 -9.34 2.90
CA SER A 30 9.10 -8.00 2.30
C SER A 30 9.84 -7.99 0.97
N VAL A 31 9.23 -7.34 -0.02
CA VAL A 31 9.77 -7.20 -1.37
C VAL A 31 9.79 -5.74 -1.77
N GLY A 32 10.97 -5.26 -2.16
CA GLY A 32 11.18 -3.97 -2.79
C GLY A 32 11.08 -4.08 -4.31
N LEU A 33 10.21 -3.31 -4.93
CA LEU A 33 10.09 -3.22 -6.39
C LEU A 33 10.80 -1.95 -6.88
N LEU A 34 11.97 -2.13 -7.48
CA LEU A 34 12.82 -1.04 -7.97
C LEU A 34 12.65 -0.85 -9.47
N GLY A 35 12.61 0.39 -9.93
CA GLY A 35 12.62 0.71 -11.36
C GLY A 35 12.47 2.20 -11.65
N PRO A 36 12.73 2.65 -12.89
CA PRO A 36 12.59 4.05 -13.26
C PRO A 36 11.13 4.52 -13.18
N SER A 37 10.95 5.84 -13.09
CA SER A 37 9.61 6.43 -13.12
C SER A 37 8.90 6.11 -14.45
N GLY A 38 7.59 5.85 -14.37
CA GLY A 38 6.77 5.57 -15.56
C GLY A 38 6.86 4.15 -16.12
N CYS A 39 7.75 3.27 -15.64
CA CYS A 39 7.88 1.90 -16.19
C CYS A 39 6.69 0.97 -15.89
N GLY A 40 5.77 1.34 -14.98
CA GLY A 40 4.56 0.54 -14.68
C GLY A 40 4.49 0.00 -13.25
N LYS A 41 5.43 0.32 -12.36
CA LYS A 41 5.43 -0.12 -10.95
C LYS A 41 4.13 0.16 -10.22
N SER A 42 3.66 1.42 -10.27
CA SER A 42 2.40 1.82 -9.64
C SER A 42 1.18 1.12 -10.26
N THR A 43 1.24 0.75 -11.55
CA THR A 43 0.18 -0.05 -12.18
C THR A 43 0.18 -1.46 -11.60
N LEU A 44 1.35 -2.09 -11.45
CA LEU A 44 1.48 -3.41 -10.82
C LEU A 44 1.05 -3.35 -9.35
N ALA A 45 1.46 -2.32 -8.61
CA ALA A 45 1.02 -2.09 -7.23
C ALA A 45 -0.50 -1.97 -7.11
N ARG A 46 -1.17 -1.25 -8.04
CA ARG A 46 -2.63 -1.16 -8.09
C ARG A 46 -3.31 -2.49 -8.44
N VAL A 47 -2.68 -3.32 -9.28
CA VAL A 47 -3.16 -4.69 -9.52
C VAL A 47 -3.05 -5.52 -8.24
N ALA A 48 -1.89 -5.50 -7.58
CA ALA A 48 -1.69 -6.19 -6.29
C ALA A 48 -2.66 -5.71 -5.20
N ALA A 49 -3.01 -4.42 -5.22
CA ALA A 49 -3.99 -3.80 -4.31
C ALA A 49 -5.46 -4.08 -4.69
N LEU A 50 -5.73 -4.86 -5.72
CA LEU A 50 -7.06 -5.12 -6.28
C LEU A 50 -7.80 -3.88 -6.81
N LEU A 51 -7.10 -2.80 -7.05
CA LEU A 51 -7.64 -1.52 -7.53
C LEU A 51 -7.67 -1.43 -9.07
N HIS A 52 -6.87 -2.24 -9.74
CA HIS A 52 -6.79 -2.27 -11.20
C HIS A 52 -6.89 -3.71 -11.71
N ARG A 53 -7.88 -3.98 -12.60
CA ARG A 53 -8.07 -5.30 -13.19
C ARG A 53 -7.00 -5.54 -14.27
N PRO A 54 -6.22 -6.62 -14.23
CA PRO A 54 -5.31 -6.97 -15.31
C PRO A 54 -6.08 -7.42 -16.56
N TYR A 55 -5.43 -7.30 -17.70
CA TYR A 55 -5.96 -7.79 -18.99
C TYR A 55 -5.76 -9.28 -19.15
N ALA A 56 -4.66 -9.82 -18.57
CA ALA A 56 -4.31 -11.24 -18.54
C ALA A 56 -3.49 -11.54 -17.27
N GLY A 57 -3.35 -12.81 -16.97
CA GLY A 57 -2.71 -13.29 -15.75
C GLY A 57 -3.67 -13.35 -14.58
N GLU A 58 -3.13 -13.76 -13.44
CA GLU A 58 -3.90 -14.03 -12.23
C GLU A 58 -3.27 -13.34 -11.02
N VAL A 59 -4.10 -12.95 -10.06
CA VAL A 59 -3.68 -12.53 -8.72
C VAL A 59 -4.22 -13.52 -7.72
N VAL A 60 -3.35 -14.04 -6.86
CA VAL A 60 -3.70 -14.96 -5.79
C VAL A 60 -3.35 -14.32 -4.47
N LEU A 61 -4.29 -14.27 -3.53
CA LEU A 61 -4.10 -13.74 -2.18
C LEU A 61 -4.41 -14.85 -1.17
N ASP A 62 -3.43 -15.20 -0.33
CA ASP A 62 -3.51 -16.31 0.64
C ASP A 62 -3.90 -17.64 -0.01
N GLY A 63 -3.37 -17.95 -1.17
CA GLY A 63 -3.67 -19.17 -1.92
C GLY A 63 -5.03 -19.14 -2.62
N VAL A 64 -5.82 -18.05 -2.50
CA VAL A 64 -7.14 -17.92 -3.12
C VAL A 64 -7.08 -16.96 -4.31
N PRO A 65 -7.45 -17.39 -5.52
CA PRO A 65 -7.54 -16.53 -6.67
C PRO A 65 -8.51 -15.36 -6.43
N VAL A 66 -8.14 -14.19 -6.92
CA VAL A 66 -8.97 -12.98 -6.80
C VAL A 66 -10.10 -13.03 -7.83
N ALA A 67 -11.33 -13.15 -7.35
CA ALA A 67 -12.52 -13.27 -8.20
C ALA A 67 -13.12 -11.93 -8.67
N GLY A 68 -12.68 -10.80 -8.10
CA GLY A 68 -13.24 -9.48 -8.41
C GLY A 68 -12.27 -8.34 -8.14
N TRP A 69 -12.62 -7.14 -8.62
CA TRP A 69 -11.73 -5.96 -8.58
C TRP A 69 -12.45 -4.77 -7.99
N ARG A 70 -11.73 -3.88 -7.31
CA ARG A 70 -12.29 -2.71 -6.64
C ARG A 70 -13.40 -3.13 -5.65
N HIS A 71 -14.56 -2.49 -5.71
CA HIS A 71 -15.70 -2.79 -4.84
C HIS A 71 -16.32 -4.18 -5.07
N HIS A 72 -16.06 -4.83 -6.22
CA HIS A 72 -16.51 -6.20 -6.49
C HIS A 72 -15.57 -7.29 -5.95
N ALA A 73 -14.35 -6.94 -5.53
CA ALA A 73 -13.48 -7.91 -4.86
C ALA A 73 -14.07 -8.30 -3.49
N PRO A 74 -13.95 -9.58 -3.07
CA PRO A 74 -14.43 -10.03 -1.78
C PRO A 74 -13.94 -9.14 -0.63
N ARG A 75 -14.84 -8.79 0.29
CA ARG A 75 -14.51 -7.89 1.41
C ARG A 75 -13.30 -8.37 2.19
N ALA A 76 -13.21 -9.69 2.48
CA ALA A 76 -12.09 -10.27 3.21
C ALA A 76 -10.76 -10.04 2.51
N GLN A 77 -10.71 -10.12 1.16
CA GLN A 77 -9.50 -9.83 0.38
C GLN A 77 -9.16 -8.34 0.39
N ARG A 78 -10.17 -7.45 0.18
CA ARG A 78 -9.94 -6.01 0.20
C ARG A 78 -9.44 -5.48 1.53
N THR A 79 -10.00 -5.97 2.64
CA THR A 79 -9.61 -5.52 3.98
C THR A 79 -8.31 -6.14 4.49
N ALA A 80 -7.81 -7.18 3.81
CA ALA A 80 -6.50 -7.76 4.08
C ALA A 80 -5.34 -6.92 3.52
N ILE A 81 -5.62 -5.91 2.68
CA ILE A 81 -4.61 -5.09 2.01
C ILE A 81 -4.70 -3.64 2.49
N GLY A 82 -3.59 -3.12 3.01
CA GLY A 82 -3.40 -1.70 3.28
C GLY A 82 -2.56 -1.07 2.17
N VAL A 83 -2.96 0.12 1.70
CA VAL A 83 -2.24 0.80 0.61
C VAL A 83 -1.87 2.22 1.02
N VAL A 84 -0.61 2.57 0.82
CA VAL A 84 -0.10 3.94 0.93
C VAL A 84 0.35 4.39 -0.45
N PHE A 85 -0.23 5.48 -0.95
CA PHE A 85 0.09 6.03 -2.26
C PHE A 85 1.13 7.14 -2.18
N GLN A 86 1.80 7.41 -3.30
CA GLN A 86 2.81 8.44 -3.46
C GLN A 86 2.27 9.86 -3.13
N GLN A 87 1.06 10.18 -3.59
CA GLN A 87 0.46 11.50 -3.45
C GLN A 87 -0.68 11.49 -2.43
N PRO A 88 -0.44 11.92 -1.18
CA PRO A 88 -1.44 11.86 -0.12
C PRO A 88 -2.66 12.72 -0.43
N ARG A 89 -2.49 13.90 -1.07
CA ARG A 89 -3.59 14.81 -1.41
C ARG A 89 -4.57 14.22 -2.43
N LEU A 90 -4.11 13.36 -3.34
CA LEU A 90 -4.96 12.66 -4.29
C LEU A 90 -5.62 11.41 -3.71
N SER A 91 -5.13 10.93 -2.58
CA SER A 91 -5.61 9.71 -1.93
C SER A 91 -6.55 9.97 -0.75
N ALA A 92 -6.70 11.23 -0.33
CA ALA A 92 -7.55 11.65 0.78
C ALA A 92 -8.67 12.58 0.30
N ASP A 93 -9.90 12.42 0.81
CA ASP A 93 -10.99 13.37 0.52
C ASP A 93 -10.67 14.72 1.23
N PRO A 94 -10.51 15.83 0.47
CA PRO A 94 -10.13 17.12 1.02
C PRO A 94 -11.18 17.73 1.95
N ARG A 95 -12.40 17.22 1.97
CA ARG A 95 -13.50 17.69 2.81
C ARG A 95 -13.48 17.05 4.20
N LEU A 96 -12.84 15.90 4.35
CA LEU A 96 -12.77 15.17 5.62
C LEU A 96 -11.70 15.74 6.54
N ARG A 97 -11.90 15.59 7.85
CA ARG A 97 -10.86 15.85 8.85
C ARG A 97 -9.84 14.72 8.86
N ILE A 98 -8.63 14.97 9.35
CA ILE A 98 -7.56 13.95 9.45
C ILE A 98 -8.05 12.72 10.23
N ALA A 99 -8.74 12.91 11.35
CA ALA A 99 -9.34 11.78 12.10
C ALA A 99 -10.33 10.97 11.25
N ASP A 100 -11.14 11.63 10.44
CA ASP A 100 -12.14 10.98 9.60
C ASP A 100 -11.47 10.22 8.43
N ILE A 101 -10.39 10.75 7.85
CA ILE A 101 -9.58 10.09 6.83
C ILE A 101 -8.99 8.78 7.39
N ILE A 102 -8.43 8.81 8.61
CA ILE A 102 -7.87 7.62 9.25
C ILE A 102 -8.97 6.59 9.54
N ALA A 103 -10.13 7.05 10.03
CA ALA A 103 -11.27 6.20 10.43
C ALA A 103 -12.11 5.68 9.27
N GLU A 104 -11.96 6.25 8.04
CA GLU A 104 -12.80 5.94 6.88
C GLU A 104 -12.95 4.43 6.60
N PRO A 105 -11.87 3.62 6.57
CA PRO A 105 -12.00 2.19 6.31
C PRO A 105 -12.78 1.44 7.40
N LEU A 106 -12.69 1.85 8.67
CA LEU A 106 -13.47 1.25 9.76
C LEU A 106 -14.96 1.52 9.57
N ARG A 107 -15.32 2.77 9.25
CA ARG A 107 -16.71 3.16 8.96
C ARG A 107 -17.26 2.41 7.74
N ALA A 108 -16.50 2.37 6.64
CA ALA A 108 -16.88 1.67 5.42
C ALA A 108 -17.07 0.16 5.60
N THR A 109 -16.44 -0.41 6.65
CA THR A 109 -16.55 -1.83 6.98
C THR A 109 -17.50 -2.13 8.13
N GLY A 110 -18.28 -1.16 8.61
CA GLY A 110 -19.23 -1.33 9.72
C GLY A 110 -18.57 -1.49 11.11
N ARG A 111 -17.28 -1.15 11.24
CA ARG A 111 -16.51 -1.21 12.50
C ARG A 111 -16.38 0.17 13.15
N GLY A 112 -17.39 1.01 13.00
CA GLY A 112 -17.37 2.39 13.49
C GLY A 112 -17.30 2.52 15.02
N ALA A 113 -17.72 1.51 15.77
CA ALA A 113 -17.64 1.54 17.24
C ALA A 113 -16.19 1.70 17.75
N ASP A 114 -15.22 1.05 17.11
CA ASP A 114 -13.81 1.09 17.48
C ASP A 114 -13.05 2.25 16.83
N ALA A 115 -13.72 3.05 15.99
CA ALA A 115 -13.04 3.99 15.10
C ALA A 115 -12.27 5.06 15.86
N ARG A 116 -12.79 5.58 16.95
CA ARG A 116 -12.17 6.66 17.71
C ARG A 116 -10.87 6.21 18.39
N SER A 117 -10.94 5.18 19.22
CA SER A 117 -9.78 4.68 19.96
C SER A 117 -8.67 4.21 19.04
N ARG A 118 -9.04 3.48 17.96
CA ARG A 118 -8.06 3.01 16.97
C ARG A 118 -7.42 4.14 16.16
N THR A 119 -8.19 5.20 15.86
CA THR A 119 -7.66 6.40 15.18
C THR A 119 -6.67 7.13 16.08
N GLU A 120 -6.99 7.34 17.36
CA GLU A 120 -6.11 8.00 18.32
C GLU A 120 -4.79 7.21 18.51
N GLU A 121 -4.89 5.88 18.69
CA GLU A 121 -3.73 4.98 18.79
C GLU A 121 -2.80 5.10 17.57
N LEU A 122 -3.35 5.01 16.36
CA LEU A 122 -2.55 5.07 15.14
C LEU A 122 -2.01 6.48 14.86
N ALA A 123 -2.78 7.52 15.16
CA ALA A 123 -2.30 8.90 15.04
C ALA A 123 -1.06 9.12 15.93
N GLN A 124 -1.09 8.63 17.17
CA GLN A 124 0.07 8.69 18.06
C GLN A 124 1.25 7.88 17.49
N ALA A 125 1.01 6.68 16.99
CA ALA A 125 2.06 5.83 16.41
C ALA A 125 2.77 6.48 15.20
N VAL A 126 2.03 7.21 14.36
CA VAL A 126 2.62 7.95 13.22
C VAL A 126 3.11 9.36 13.60
N GLY A 127 3.08 9.75 14.87
CA GLY A 127 3.54 11.05 15.34
C GLY A 127 2.64 12.22 14.91
N LEU A 128 1.33 12.03 14.83
CA LEU A 128 0.33 13.08 14.64
C LEU A 128 -0.20 13.54 15.99
N GLY A 129 0.05 14.80 16.35
CA GLY A 129 -0.51 15.42 17.54
C GLY A 129 -2.03 15.52 17.47
N GLY A 130 -2.69 15.51 18.65
CA GLY A 130 -4.17 15.54 18.74
C GLY A 130 -4.79 16.79 18.13
N ASP A 131 -4.07 17.91 18.10
CA ASP A 131 -4.46 19.18 17.47
C ASP A 131 -4.61 19.08 15.94
N LEU A 132 -3.87 18.13 15.29
CA LEU A 132 -3.94 17.90 13.86
C LEU A 132 -5.16 17.06 13.44
N LEU A 133 -5.70 16.25 14.33
CA LEU A 133 -6.82 15.35 14.03
C LEU A 133 -8.10 16.09 13.63
N GLY A 134 -8.30 17.29 14.12
CA GLY A 134 -9.43 18.16 13.79
C GLY A 134 -9.27 18.89 12.47
N ARG A 135 -8.06 18.96 11.90
CA ARG A 135 -7.73 19.73 10.68
C ARG A 135 -8.11 18.98 9.42
N ARG A 136 -8.19 19.71 8.32
CA ARG A 136 -8.42 19.17 6.97
C ARG A 136 -7.11 19.05 6.19
N PRO A 137 -7.06 18.29 5.08
CA PRO A 137 -5.85 18.14 4.27
C PRO A 137 -5.15 19.43 3.88
N HIS A 138 -5.88 20.49 3.52
CA HIS A 138 -5.28 21.77 3.13
C HIS A 138 -4.69 22.58 4.30
N GLU A 139 -4.96 22.18 5.55
CA GLU A 139 -4.48 22.83 6.77
C GLU A 139 -3.24 22.13 7.37
N VAL A 140 -2.73 21.10 6.71
CA VAL A 140 -1.58 20.31 7.16
C VAL A 140 -0.53 20.19 6.06
N SER A 141 0.73 19.91 6.45
CA SER A 141 1.81 19.64 5.49
C SER A 141 1.61 18.32 4.78
N ASP A 142 2.28 18.11 3.63
CA ASP A 142 2.23 16.84 2.90
C ASP A 142 2.78 15.68 3.74
N GLY A 143 3.83 15.92 4.53
CA GLY A 143 4.37 14.94 5.45
C GLY A 143 3.38 14.55 6.56
N GLN A 144 2.64 15.51 7.13
CA GLN A 144 1.58 15.22 8.11
C GLN A 144 0.42 14.45 7.48
N LEU A 145 0.01 14.82 6.26
CA LEU A 145 -1.03 14.11 5.53
C LEU A 145 -0.58 12.69 5.14
N GLN A 146 0.69 12.50 4.77
CA GLN A 146 1.25 11.17 4.50
C GLN A 146 1.23 10.28 5.74
N ARG A 147 1.57 10.82 6.92
CA ARG A 147 1.43 10.11 8.19
C ARG A 147 -0.02 9.65 8.43
N ALA A 148 -1.01 10.51 8.14
CA ALA A 148 -2.42 10.14 8.23
C ALA A 148 -2.80 9.02 7.23
N CYS A 149 -2.24 9.06 6.00
CA CYS A 149 -2.44 8.00 5.01
C CYS A 149 -1.82 6.66 5.44
N VAL A 150 -0.66 6.67 6.11
CA VAL A 150 -0.08 5.46 6.72
C VAL A 150 -0.99 4.94 7.83
N ALA A 151 -1.44 5.77 8.76
CA ALA A 151 -2.39 5.38 9.81
C ALA A 151 -3.68 4.78 9.23
N ARG A 152 -4.23 5.40 8.17
CA ARG A 152 -5.41 4.89 7.44
C ARG A 152 -5.15 3.50 6.86
N ALA A 153 -3.98 3.26 6.27
CA ALA A 153 -3.64 1.97 5.69
C ALA A 153 -3.55 0.85 6.74
N LEU A 154 -3.14 1.19 7.97
CA LEU A 154 -2.98 0.25 9.08
C LEU A 154 -4.26 0.01 9.89
N VAL A 155 -5.31 0.84 9.71
CA VAL A 155 -6.46 0.87 10.62
C VAL A 155 -7.28 -0.43 10.65
N LEU A 156 -7.37 -1.15 9.52
CA LEU A 156 -8.05 -2.43 9.40
C LEU A 156 -7.19 -3.64 9.80
N ARG A 157 -5.95 -3.42 10.23
CA ARG A 157 -4.97 -4.47 10.53
C ARG A 157 -4.71 -5.37 9.30
N PRO A 158 -4.23 -4.80 8.19
CA PRO A 158 -3.98 -5.56 6.97
C PRO A 158 -2.90 -6.61 7.16
N ARG A 159 -2.98 -7.68 6.36
CA ARG A 159 -1.95 -8.73 6.28
C ARG A 159 -0.93 -8.50 5.16
N LEU A 160 -1.26 -7.60 4.24
CA LEU A 160 -0.37 -7.13 3.19
C LEU A 160 -0.37 -5.60 3.19
N LEU A 161 0.80 -5.00 3.24
CA LEU A 161 1.00 -3.58 3.02
C LEU A 161 1.60 -3.34 1.64
N ILE A 162 1.07 -2.36 0.93
CA ILE A 162 1.61 -1.89 -0.35
C ILE A 162 1.95 -0.41 -0.19
N CYS A 163 3.24 -0.08 -0.27
CA CYS A 163 3.75 1.28 -0.14
C CYS A 163 4.27 1.73 -1.51
N ASP A 164 3.46 2.49 -2.25
CA ASP A 164 3.79 2.99 -3.59
C ASP A 164 4.45 4.36 -3.49
N GLU A 165 5.79 4.40 -3.55
CA GLU A 165 6.62 5.62 -3.46
C GLU A 165 6.27 6.54 -2.27
N MET A 166 5.88 5.97 -1.14
CA MET A 166 5.32 6.72 0.00
C MET A 166 6.28 7.73 0.63
N THR A 167 7.57 7.64 0.30
CA THR A 167 8.64 8.48 0.88
C THR A 167 9.20 9.51 -0.09
N ALA A 168 8.76 9.51 -1.36
CA ALA A 168 9.37 10.32 -2.43
C ALA A 168 9.31 11.86 -2.22
N MET A 169 8.40 12.33 -1.37
CA MET A 169 8.21 13.76 -1.10
C MET A 169 8.54 14.15 0.36
N LEU A 170 9.25 13.29 1.07
CA LEU A 170 9.54 13.45 2.48
C LEU A 170 11.03 13.68 2.71
N ASP A 171 11.36 14.41 3.76
CA ASP A 171 12.72 14.51 4.27
C ASP A 171 13.17 13.17 4.89
N ALA A 172 14.49 13.01 5.07
CA ALA A 172 15.09 11.76 5.55
C ALA A 172 14.59 11.37 6.95
N SER A 173 14.33 12.34 7.84
CA SER A 173 13.86 12.06 9.19
C SER A 173 12.42 11.57 9.21
N THR A 174 11.55 12.18 8.44
CA THR A 174 10.16 11.76 8.26
C THR A 174 10.08 10.40 7.57
N THR A 175 10.93 10.18 6.56
CA THR A 175 11.06 8.87 5.87
C THR A 175 11.42 7.77 6.87
N ALA A 176 12.49 7.96 7.67
CA ALA A 176 12.92 6.99 8.67
C ALA A 176 11.83 6.70 9.71
N ALA A 177 11.14 7.73 10.18
CA ALA A 177 10.04 7.58 11.14
C ALA A 177 8.88 6.75 10.56
N LEU A 178 8.44 7.00 9.31
CA LEU A 178 7.35 6.26 8.69
C LEU A 178 7.74 4.81 8.36
N VAL A 179 8.95 4.57 7.89
CA VAL A 179 9.48 3.22 7.70
C VAL A 179 9.48 2.48 9.04
N GLY A 180 9.94 3.13 10.12
CA GLY A 180 9.92 2.56 11.48
C GLY A 180 8.52 2.14 11.94
N VAL A 181 7.50 2.97 11.70
CA VAL A 181 6.09 2.63 12.02
C VAL A 181 5.61 1.40 11.24
N VAL A 182 5.92 1.33 9.94
CA VAL A 182 5.55 0.18 9.10
C VAL A 182 6.25 -1.10 9.60
N GLU A 183 7.55 -1.03 9.92
CA GLU A 183 8.31 -2.18 10.42
C GLU A 183 7.84 -2.63 11.81
N GLU A 184 7.55 -1.70 12.71
CA GLU A 184 6.98 -2.03 14.01
C GLU A 184 5.61 -2.73 13.86
N TYR A 185 4.78 -2.25 12.96
CA TYR A 185 3.52 -2.91 12.63
C TYR A 185 3.74 -4.32 12.08
N ARG A 186 4.66 -4.49 11.12
CA ARG A 186 4.99 -5.80 10.54
C ARG A 186 5.52 -6.78 11.57
N ALA A 187 6.44 -6.34 12.42
CA ALA A 187 7.02 -7.16 13.48
C ALA A 187 5.95 -7.70 14.46
N ARG A 188 4.91 -6.90 14.74
CA ARG A 188 3.81 -7.31 15.64
C ARG A 188 2.74 -8.17 14.96
N SER A 189 2.47 -7.92 13.68
CA SER A 189 1.32 -8.52 12.96
C SER A 189 1.69 -9.67 12.04
N GLY A 190 2.97 -9.82 11.68
CA GLY A 190 3.42 -10.73 10.62
C GLY A 190 2.95 -10.31 9.22
N ALA A 191 2.61 -9.03 9.01
CA ALA A 191 2.16 -8.54 7.72
C ALA A 191 3.28 -8.57 6.68
N ALA A 192 2.93 -8.96 5.45
CA ALA A 192 3.81 -8.89 4.30
C ALA A 192 3.89 -7.45 3.76
N LEU A 193 4.97 -7.12 3.04
CA LEU A 193 5.21 -5.79 2.46
C LEU A 193 5.58 -5.87 0.99
N LEU A 194 4.95 -5.04 0.18
CA LEU A 194 5.42 -4.60 -1.14
C LEU A 194 5.79 -3.12 -1.06
N ALA A 195 7.08 -2.83 -1.05
CA ALA A 195 7.57 -1.45 -1.16
C ALA A 195 7.98 -1.15 -2.60
N VAL A 196 7.40 -0.11 -3.19
CA VAL A 196 7.67 0.31 -4.56
C VAL A 196 8.41 1.63 -4.54
N GLY A 197 9.49 1.73 -5.31
CA GLY A 197 10.26 2.97 -5.33
C GLY A 197 11.33 3.00 -6.42
N HIS A 198 12.09 4.09 -6.43
CA HIS A 198 13.26 4.28 -7.29
C HIS A 198 14.55 4.46 -6.47
N ASP A 199 14.45 4.60 -5.14
CA ASP A 199 15.62 4.65 -4.25
C ASP A 199 16.07 3.23 -3.88
N ARG A 200 17.16 2.79 -4.54
CA ARG A 200 17.75 1.46 -4.33
C ARG A 200 18.23 1.28 -2.89
N VAL A 201 18.91 2.29 -2.33
CA VAL A 201 19.50 2.20 -0.99
C VAL A 201 18.43 2.04 0.08
N LEU A 202 17.34 2.79 -0.05
CA LEU A 202 16.21 2.67 0.86
C LEU A 202 15.57 1.28 0.76
N LEU A 203 15.27 0.80 -0.44
CA LEU A 203 14.59 -0.48 -0.64
C LEU A 203 15.44 -1.68 -0.19
N GLU A 204 16.75 -1.67 -0.46
CA GLU A 204 17.69 -2.72 -0.02
C GLU A 204 17.87 -2.76 1.51
N ARG A 205 17.69 -1.64 2.20
CA ARG A 205 17.71 -1.58 3.68
C ARG A 205 16.35 -1.93 4.30
N TRP A 206 15.28 -1.67 3.59
CA TRP A 206 13.93 -1.84 4.11
C TRP A 206 13.35 -3.22 3.84
N CYS A 207 13.70 -3.86 2.71
CA CYS A 207 13.10 -5.11 2.27
C CYS A 207 14.12 -6.25 2.30
N GLU A 208 13.65 -7.46 2.62
CA GLU A 208 14.46 -8.69 2.60
C GLU A 208 14.96 -9.03 1.19
N ARG A 209 14.17 -8.66 0.17
CA ARG A 209 14.49 -8.88 -1.23
C ARG A 209 14.09 -7.69 -2.07
N THR A 210 14.97 -7.26 -2.97
CA THR A 210 14.68 -6.24 -3.98
C THR A 210 14.70 -6.85 -5.37
N VAL A 211 13.70 -6.52 -6.17
CA VAL A 211 13.54 -6.98 -7.55
C VAL A 211 13.53 -5.76 -8.47
N ALA A 212 14.37 -5.78 -9.50
CA ALA A 212 14.37 -4.73 -10.52
C ALA A 212 13.23 -4.94 -11.52
N TRP A 213 12.66 -3.86 -12.04
CA TRP A 213 11.50 -3.88 -12.93
C TRP A 213 11.63 -4.83 -14.13
N PRO A 214 12.74 -4.89 -14.88
CA PRO A 214 12.82 -5.79 -16.03
C PRO A 214 12.94 -7.27 -15.63
N ASP A 215 13.33 -7.57 -14.39
CA ASP A 215 13.63 -8.93 -13.92
C ASP A 215 12.40 -9.65 -13.31
N LEU A 216 11.22 -9.04 -13.39
CA LEU A 216 9.96 -9.63 -12.96
C LEU A 216 9.49 -10.69 -13.97
N THR A 217 10.16 -11.83 -14.02
CA THR A 217 9.68 -12.97 -14.78
C THR A 217 8.62 -13.72 -14.00
N ALA A 218 7.61 -14.25 -14.69
CA ALA A 218 6.66 -15.17 -14.06
C ALA A 218 7.44 -16.35 -13.45
N PRO A 219 7.13 -16.77 -12.21
CA PRO A 219 7.70 -18.00 -11.69
C PRO A 219 7.35 -19.14 -12.66
N SER A 220 8.34 -19.95 -13.03
CA SER A 220 8.11 -21.15 -13.85
C SER A 220 7.04 -22.00 -13.17
N PRO A 221 6.05 -22.53 -13.90
CA PRO A 221 5.08 -23.45 -13.34
C PRO A 221 5.83 -24.66 -12.78
N ARG A 222 5.58 -24.97 -11.50
CA ARG A 222 6.00 -26.25 -10.90
C ARG A 222 5.07 -27.36 -11.30
#